data_bf17f9953689eed0068a97f94b9331bc
#
_entry.id   bf17f9953689eed0068a97f94b9331bc
#
_cell.length_a   1.000
_cell.length_b   1.000
_cell.length_c   1.000
_cell.angle_alpha   90.00
_cell.angle_beta   90.00
_cell.angle_gamma   90.00
#
_symmetry.space_group_name_H-M   'P 1'
#
loop_
_entity.id
_entity.type
_entity.pdbx_description
1 polymer ?
#
loop_
_entity_poly.entity_id
_entity_poly.type
_entity_poly.pdbx_seq_one_letter_code
_entity_poly.pdbx_strand_id
1 'polypeptide(L)'
;MTTNTKTVAFVNLKGGVGKTTSAIGTAEALARLGHTVTVRDADPSGAATLWAHKALSAGRPLPFGVEGVNRFTVAAPAEEEWVLIDTPPLQTDLVEAAVDAADLVLLVTTTGPIDLERMLETIRQINKPSSVLLTQTRYGTRSLRHAEEFLAENGLAHCRETIPYKEAMRLASDEGRFPSASGYGLIAKELSDAFAA
;
A
#
# COMPACT_ATOMS: atom_id res chain seq x y z
N MET A 1 20.04 14.87 -13.33
CA MET A 1 20.23 14.08 -12.10
C MET A 1 19.22 12.95 -12.18
N THR A 2 19.65 11.72 -12.32
CA THR A 2 18.73 10.56 -12.26
C THR A 2 18.24 10.47 -10.83
N THR A 3 17.00 10.85 -10.57
CA THR A 3 16.31 10.55 -9.30
C THR A 3 16.31 9.03 -9.14
N ASN A 4 16.88 8.53 -8.05
CA ASN A 4 16.77 7.11 -7.71
C ASN A 4 15.32 6.88 -7.21
N THR A 5 14.41 6.62 -8.15
CA THR A 5 12.99 6.39 -7.85
C THR A 5 12.84 5.15 -6.99
N LYS A 6 12.08 5.25 -5.91
CA LYS A 6 11.77 4.16 -4.98
C LYS A 6 10.39 3.61 -5.31
N THR A 7 10.32 2.34 -5.65
CA THR A 7 9.06 1.69 -6.08
C THR A 7 8.56 0.71 -5.03
N VAL A 8 7.34 0.90 -4.55
CA VAL A 8 6.70 0.04 -3.55
C VAL A 8 5.40 -0.54 -4.11
N ALA A 9 5.27 -1.85 -4.15
CA ALA A 9 4.04 -2.52 -4.57
C ALA A 9 3.20 -2.96 -3.35
N PHE A 10 1.91 -2.63 -3.35
CA PHE A 10 0.94 -3.05 -2.34
C PHE A 10 0.23 -4.30 -2.84
N VAL A 11 0.53 -5.47 -2.25
CA VAL A 11 0.12 -6.77 -2.75
C VAL A 11 -0.72 -7.54 -1.74
N ASN A 12 -1.75 -8.19 -2.18
CA ASN A 12 -2.43 -9.32 -1.55
C ASN A 12 -3.42 -9.93 -2.54
N LEU A 13 -3.52 -11.25 -2.56
CA LEU A 13 -4.43 -12.01 -3.43
C LEU A 13 -5.91 -11.89 -2.98
N LYS A 14 -6.17 -11.37 -1.79
CA LYS A 14 -7.52 -11.14 -1.26
C LYS A 14 -8.00 -9.72 -1.54
N GLY A 15 -9.26 -9.58 -1.97
CA GLY A 15 -9.94 -8.30 -2.05
C GLY A 15 -10.35 -7.77 -0.66
N GLY A 16 -10.47 -6.44 -0.54
CA GLY A 16 -10.99 -5.78 0.67
C GLY A 16 -10.03 -5.68 1.86
N VAL A 17 -8.77 -6.07 1.71
CA VAL A 17 -7.75 -5.94 2.77
C VAL A 17 -7.17 -4.52 2.88
N GLY A 18 -7.51 -3.61 1.99
CA GLY A 18 -7.09 -2.21 2.05
C GLY A 18 -5.85 -1.85 1.21
N LYS A 19 -5.53 -2.59 0.15
CA LYS A 19 -4.40 -2.28 -0.76
C LYS A 19 -4.48 -0.85 -1.31
N THR A 20 -5.55 -0.55 -2.04
CA THR A 20 -5.81 0.78 -2.61
C THR A 20 -5.78 1.88 -1.55
N THR A 21 -6.45 1.64 -0.42
CA THR A 21 -6.46 2.58 0.71
C THR A 21 -5.05 2.82 1.25
N SER A 22 -4.22 1.77 1.31
CA SER A 22 -2.83 1.86 1.79
C SER A 22 -1.94 2.57 0.79
N ALA A 23 -2.09 2.31 -0.51
CA ALA A 23 -1.34 3.01 -1.55
C ALA A 23 -1.63 4.51 -1.54
N ILE A 24 -2.91 4.91 -1.57
CA ILE A 24 -3.34 6.32 -1.53
C ILE A 24 -2.94 7.00 -0.22
N GLY A 25 -3.16 6.34 0.94
CA GLY A 25 -2.83 6.91 2.24
C GLY A 25 -1.33 7.10 2.47
N THR A 26 -0.51 6.16 1.99
CA THR A 26 0.95 6.28 2.03
C THR A 26 1.43 7.37 1.08
N ALA A 27 0.86 7.47 -0.14
CA ALA A 27 1.17 8.54 -1.09
C ALA A 27 0.88 9.92 -0.52
N GLU A 28 -0.29 10.11 0.10
CA GLU A 28 -0.66 11.37 0.76
C GLU A 28 0.31 11.72 1.89
N ALA A 29 0.73 10.73 2.67
CA ALA A 29 1.67 10.93 3.77
C ALA A 29 3.08 11.28 3.26
N LEU A 30 3.58 10.61 2.22
CA LEU A 30 4.86 10.93 1.59
C LEU A 30 4.85 12.34 0.95
N ALA A 31 3.78 12.69 0.26
CA ALA A 31 3.62 14.05 -0.29
C ALA A 31 3.62 15.13 0.79
N ARG A 32 3.00 14.87 1.96
CA ARG A 32 3.06 15.76 3.13
C ARG A 32 4.46 15.89 3.74
N LEU A 33 5.31 14.89 3.57
CA LEU A 33 6.73 14.94 3.95
C LEU A 33 7.59 15.70 2.92
N GLY A 34 6.99 16.15 1.81
CA GLY A 34 7.65 16.95 0.78
C GLY A 34 8.22 16.14 -0.39
N HIS A 35 7.93 14.82 -0.46
CA HIS A 35 8.36 13.97 -1.58
C HIS A 35 7.44 14.14 -2.80
N THR A 36 8.01 13.96 -3.98
CA THR A 36 7.24 13.78 -5.21
C THR A 36 6.80 12.32 -5.32
N VAL A 37 5.51 12.09 -5.58
CA VAL A 37 4.89 10.75 -5.54
C VAL A 37 3.96 10.55 -6.71
N THR A 38 3.94 9.36 -7.28
CA THR A 38 2.87 8.89 -8.17
C THR A 38 2.32 7.56 -7.70
N VAL A 39 1.02 7.35 -7.86
CA VAL A 39 0.35 6.06 -7.63
C VAL A 39 0.02 5.45 -8.98
N ARG A 40 0.47 4.23 -9.23
CA ARG A 40 0.13 3.42 -10.38
C ARG A 40 -1.00 2.47 -10.02
N ASP A 41 -2.17 2.75 -10.59
CA ASP A 41 -3.37 1.93 -10.42
C ASP A 41 -3.29 0.75 -11.41
N ALA A 42 -2.83 -0.38 -10.92
CA ALA A 42 -2.74 -1.63 -11.67
C ALA A 42 -3.99 -2.51 -11.48
N ASP A 43 -4.97 -2.10 -10.66
CA ASP A 43 -6.23 -2.82 -10.52
C ASP A 43 -7.18 -2.43 -11.67
N PRO A 44 -7.63 -3.39 -12.51
CA PRO A 44 -8.60 -3.09 -13.57
C PRO A 44 -9.92 -2.47 -13.10
N SER A 45 -10.25 -2.59 -11.80
CA SER A 45 -11.41 -1.89 -11.22
C SER A 45 -11.23 -0.37 -11.17
N GLY A 46 -9.98 0.13 -11.29
CA GLY A 46 -9.66 1.55 -11.30
C GLY A 46 -9.98 2.25 -9.98
N ALA A 47 -9.86 1.57 -8.85
CA ALA A 47 -10.28 2.11 -7.56
C ALA A 47 -9.46 3.34 -7.13
N ALA A 48 -8.14 3.32 -7.32
CA ALA A 48 -7.27 4.47 -7.02
C ALA A 48 -7.53 5.64 -7.99
N THR A 49 -7.71 5.34 -9.27
CA THR A 49 -8.06 6.32 -10.33
C THR A 49 -9.39 6.98 -10.03
N LEU A 50 -10.41 6.19 -9.65
CA LEU A 50 -11.73 6.73 -9.27
C LEU A 50 -11.64 7.63 -8.04
N TRP A 51 -10.80 7.26 -7.04
CA TRP A 51 -10.58 8.09 -5.86
C TRP A 51 -10.00 9.45 -6.24
N ALA A 52 -8.96 9.49 -7.07
CA ALA A 52 -8.37 10.74 -7.55
C ALA A 52 -9.40 11.61 -8.29
N HIS A 53 -10.21 10.99 -9.15
CA HIS A 53 -11.28 11.69 -9.87
C HIS A 53 -12.34 12.28 -8.93
N LYS A 54 -12.78 11.54 -7.92
CA LYS A 54 -13.74 12.03 -6.91
C LYS A 54 -13.15 13.20 -6.12
N ALA A 55 -11.89 13.09 -5.68
CA ALA A 55 -11.19 14.16 -4.96
C ALA A 55 -11.09 15.45 -5.79
N LEU A 56 -10.74 15.33 -7.08
CA LEU A 56 -10.70 16.46 -8.02
C LEU A 56 -12.08 17.09 -8.19
N SER A 57 -13.10 16.28 -8.43
CA SER A 57 -14.49 16.74 -8.61
C SER A 57 -15.05 17.44 -7.36
N ALA A 58 -14.57 17.06 -6.17
CA ALA A 58 -14.90 17.71 -4.92
C ALA A 58 -14.10 18.99 -4.63
N GLY A 59 -13.26 19.46 -5.60
CA GLY A 59 -12.40 20.62 -5.43
C GLY A 59 -11.24 20.42 -4.45
N ARG A 60 -10.86 19.18 -4.20
CA ARG A 60 -9.79 18.77 -3.27
C ARG A 60 -8.86 17.76 -3.95
N PRO A 61 -8.14 18.14 -5.02
CA PRO A 61 -7.27 17.22 -5.75
C PRO A 61 -6.22 16.61 -4.80
N LEU A 62 -5.85 15.37 -5.07
CA LEU A 62 -4.77 14.71 -4.35
C LEU A 62 -3.44 15.45 -4.61
N PRO A 63 -2.53 15.54 -3.63
CA PRO A 63 -1.24 16.23 -3.80
C PRO A 63 -0.20 15.41 -4.57
N PHE A 64 -0.62 14.37 -5.29
CA PHE A 64 0.21 13.46 -6.08
C PHE A 64 -0.57 12.97 -7.31
N GLY A 65 0.16 12.43 -8.30
CA GLY A 65 -0.44 11.85 -9.49
C GLY A 65 -1.03 10.45 -9.22
N VAL A 66 -2.10 10.11 -9.95
CA VAL A 66 -2.63 8.74 -10.01
C VAL A 66 -2.84 8.40 -11.48
N GLU A 67 -2.25 7.32 -11.94
CA GLU A 67 -2.33 6.87 -13.34
C GLU A 67 -2.72 5.39 -13.44
N GLY A 68 -3.65 5.07 -14.34
CA GLY A 68 -3.97 3.68 -14.66
C GLY A 68 -2.85 3.06 -15.48
N VAL A 69 -2.40 1.86 -15.08
CA VAL A 69 -1.31 1.16 -15.76
C VAL A 69 -1.71 -0.26 -16.14
N ASN A 70 -0.95 -0.85 -17.04
CA ASN A 70 -1.05 -2.25 -17.42
C ASN A 70 0.32 -2.95 -17.28
N ARG A 71 0.40 -4.23 -17.59
CA ARG A 71 1.64 -5.03 -17.43
C ARG A 71 2.85 -4.47 -18.20
N PHE A 72 2.65 -3.67 -19.24
CA PHE A 72 3.72 -3.09 -20.05
C PHE A 72 4.16 -1.71 -19.56
N THR A 73 3.29 -1.02 -18.83
CA THR A 73 3.53 0.35 -18.36
C THR A 73 3.78 0.44 -16.85
N VAL A 74 3.50 -0.64 -16.09
CA VAL A 74 3.68 -0.66 -14.63
C VAL A 74 5.13 -0.38 -14.19
N ALA A 75 6.11 -0.76 -15.01
CA ALA A 75 7.54 -0.55 -14.77
C ALA A 75 8.13 0.64 -15.56
N ALA A 76 7.28 1.49 -16.16
CA ALA A 76 7.79 2.65 -16.92
C ALA A 76 8.63 3.57 -16.03
N PRO A 77 9.66 4.26 -16.57
CA PRO A 77 10.41 5.26 -15.81
C PRO A 77 9.48 6.33 -15.22
N ALA A 78 9.84 6.87 -14.07
CA ALA A 78 9.15 7.96 -13.40
C ALA A 78 10.14 9.08 -13.05
N GLU A 79 9.65 10.30 -13.00
CA GLU A 79 10.44 11.47 -12.57
C GLU A 79 10.28 11.71 -11.05
N GLU A 80 9.26 11.10 -10.45
CA GLU A 80 8.95 11.18 -9.05
C GLU A 80 9.93 10.37 -8.20
N GLU A 81 10.14 10.81 -6.96
CA GLU A 81 10.97 10.11 -5.99
C GLU A 81 10.36 8.78 -5.55
N TRP A 82 9.02 8.70 -5.58
CA TRP A 82 8.27 7.52 -5.16
C TRP A 82 7.23 7.11 -6.17
N VAL A 83 7.23 5.82 -6.48
CA VAL A 83 6.17 5.14 -7.24
C VAL A 83 5.51 4.13 -6.32
N LEU A 84 4.21 4.26 -6.09
CA LEU A 84 3.42 3.33 -5.31
C LEU A 84 2.47 2.58 -6.24
N ILE A 85 2.54 1.25 -6.27
CA ILE A 85 1.74 0.43 -7.18
C ILE A 85 0.60 -0.22 -6.40
N ASP A 86 -0.64 0.13 -6.73
CA ASP A 86 -1.85 -0.56 -6.23
C ASP A 86 -2.17 -1.75 -7.13
N THR A 87 -2.16 -2.95 -6.58
CA THR A 87 -2.34 -4.18 -7.36
C THR A 87 -3.74 -4.76 -7.23
N PRO A 88 -4.25 -5.50 -8.26
CA PRO A 88 -5.52 -6.20 -8.17
C PRO A 88 -5.50 -7.31 -7.10
N PRO A 89 -6.68 -7.75 -6.64
CA PRO A 89 -6.80 -9.04 -5.97
C PRO A 89 -6.58 -10.15 -7.01
N LEU A 90 -6.08 -11.30 -6.59
CA LEU A 90 -5.72 -12.44 -7.42
C LEU A 90 -4.33 -12.33 -8.07
N GLN A 91 -3.76 -13.51 -8.29
CA GLN A 91 -2.47 -13.63 -8.98
C GLN A 91 -2.70 -13.47 -10.48
N THR A 92 -2.05 -12.48 -11.07
CA THR A 92 -2.13 -12.18 -12.51
C THR A 92 -0.75 -11.75 -13.00
N ASP A 93 -0.54 -11.82 -14.30
CA ASP A 93 0.68 -11.29 -14.95
C ASP A 93 0.98 -9.83 -14.54
N LEU A 94 -0.06 -9.08 -14.20
CA LEU A 94 0.08 -7.69 -13.78
C LEU A 94 0.61 -7.57 -12.34
N VAL A 95 0.19 -8.47 -11.44
CA VAL A 95 0.77 -8.53 -10.07
C VAL A 95 2.24 -8.94 -10.14
N GLU A 96 2.57 -9.93 -10.97
CA GLU A 96 3.95 -10.35 -11.18
C GLU A 96 4.80 -9.20 -11.71
N ALA A 97 4.33 -8.48 -12.74
CA ALA A 97 5.02 -7.31 -13.27
C ALA A 97 5.16 -6.17 -12.26
N ALA A 98 4.18 -5.96 -11.38
CA ALA A 98 4.25 -4.98 -10.30
C ALA A 98 5.28 -5.37 -9.24
N VAL A 99 5.33 -6.65 -8.85
CA VAL A 99 6.33 -7.20 -7.93
C VAL A 99 7.74 -7.09 -8.52
N ASP A 100 7.91 -7.43 -9.79
CA ASP A 100 9.21 -7.34 -10.47
C ASP A 100 9.72 -5.89 -10.57
N ALA A 101 8.81 -4.94 -10.77
CA ALA A 101 9.13 -3.50 -10.82
C ALA A 101 9.45 -2.90 -9.44
N ALA A 102 9.03 -3.54 -8.35
CA ALA A 102 9.16 -2.99 -7.01
C ALA A 102 10.56 -3.21 -6.41
N ASP A 103 11.04 -2.23 -5.65
CA ASP A 103 12.19 -2.36 -4.75
C ASP A 103 11.76 -2.98 -3.41
N LEU A 104 10.52 -2.75 -3.00
CA LEU A 104 9.91 -3.31 -1.80
C LEU A 104 8.46 -3.72 -2.08
N VAL A 105 8.07 -4.88 -1.59
CA VAL A 105 6.67 -5.34 -1.61
C VAL A 105 6.06 -5.22 -0.22
N LEU A 106 4.98 -4.45 -0.09
CA LEU A 106 4.14 -4.42 1.11
C LEU A 106 2.97 -5.39 0.95
N LEU A 107 3.00 -6.48 1.72
CA LEU A 107 1.88 -7.40 1.81
C LEU A 107 0.84 -6.86 2.78
N VAL A 108 -0.25 -6.36 2.23
CA VAL A 108 -1.34 -5.74 2.99
C VAL A 108 -2.32 -6.82 3.44
N THR A 109 -2.47 -7.03 4.74
CA THR A 109 -3.37 -8.08 5.27
C THR A 109 -4.13 -7.61 6.51
N THR A 110 -5.21 -8.32 6.86
CA THR A 110 -5.93 -8.11 8.13
C THR A 110 -5.41 -9.06 9.20
N THR A 111 -5.93 -8.95 10.43
CA THR A 111 -5.54 -9.80 11.56
C THR A 111 -6.28 -11.14 11.62
N GLY A 112 -7.09 -11.47 10.60
CA GLY A 112 -7.82 -12.73 10.56
C GLY A 112 -6.88 -13.92 10.30
N PRO A 113 -7.04 -15.07 10.99
CA PRO A 113 -6.14 -16.23 10.82
C PRO A 113 -6.03 -16.70 9.37
N ILE A 114 -7.15 -16.83 8.67
CA ILE A 114 -7.18 -17.23 7.25
C ILE A 114 -6.43 -16.23 6.36
N ASP A 115 -6.50 -14.93 6.70
CA ASP A 115 -5.82 -13.89 5.93
C ASP A 115 -4.30 -13.94 6.15
N LEU A 116 -3.87 -14.26 7.36
CA LEU A 116 -2.46 -14.45 7.70
C LEU A 116 -1.87 -15.67 7.00
N GLU A 117 -2.58 -16.79 6.98
CA GLU A 117 -2.15 -18.00 6.28
C GLU A 117 -2.00 -17.75 4.76
N ARG A 118 -3.00 -17.14 4.13
CA ARG A 118 -2.95 -16.76 2.70
C ARG A 118 -1.82 -15.78 2.40
N MET A 119 -1.60 -14.82 3.27
CA MET A 119 -0.48 -13.88 3.15
C MET A 119 0.86 -14.62 3.25
N LEU A 120 0.99 -15.59 4.17
CA LEU A 120 2.20 -16.43 4.30
C LEU A 120 2.46 -17.27 3.04
N GLU A 121 1.43 -17.81 2.41
CA GLU A 121 1.56 -18.50 1.12
C GLU A 121 2.03 -17.54 0.01
N THR A 122 1.50 -16.32 -0.01
CA THR A 122 1.85 -15.30 -1.00
C THR A 122 3.30 -14.85 -0.83
N ILE A 123 3.74 -14.54 0.40
CA ILE A 123 5.09 -14.01 0.64
C ILE A 123 6.18 -15.02 0.26
N ARG A 124 5.92 -16.32 0.42
CA ARG A 124 6.85 -17.39 0.05
C ARG A 124 7.12 -17.48 -1.46
N GLN A 125 6.25 -16.90 -2.28
CA GLN A 125 6.39 -16.86 -3.75
C GLN A 125 7.07 -15.58 -4.22
N ILE A 126 7.32 -14.61 -3.35
CA ILE A 126 7.90 -13.31 -3.68
C ILE A 126 9.41 -13.36 -3.46
N ASN A 127 10.18 -13.15 -4.53
CA ASN A 127 11.64 -13.09 -4.53
C ASN A 127 12.15 -11.63 -4.47
N LYS A 128 11.49 -10.79 -3.68
CA LYS A 128 11.83 -9.37 -3.51
C LYS A 128 11.84 -9.03 -2.02
N PRO A 129 12.57 -7.99 -1.60
CA PRO A 129 12.42 -7.42 -0.27
C PRO A 129 10.93 -7.20 0.02
N SER A 130 10.46 -7.71 1.14
CA SER A 130 9.04 -7.65 1.47
C SER A 130 8.81 -7.40 2.95
N SER A 131 7.71 -6.73 3.27
CA SER A 131 7.27 -6.47 4.63
C SER A 131 5.75 -6.59 4.71
N VAL A 132 5.22 -6.94 5.88
CA VAL A 132 3.78 -7.08 6.09
C VAL A 132 3.21 -5.81 6.70
N LEU A 133 2.12 -5.31 6.14
CA LEU A 133 1.33 -4.21 6.68
C LEU A 133 -0.01 -4.74 7.19
N LEU A 134 -0.18 -4.74 8.52
CA LEU A 134 -1.46 -5.08 9.16
C LEU A 134 -2.44 -3.91 9.06
N THR A 135 -3.61 -4.18 8.51
CA THR A 135 -4.67 -3.19 8.33
C THR A 135 -5.95 -3.60 9.05
N GLN A 136 -6.89 -2.64 9.17
CA GLN A 136 -8.19 -2.83 9.84
C GLN A 136 -8.02 -3.37 11.27
N THR A 137 -6.94 -3.00 11.93
CA THR A 137 -6.60 -3.46 13.27
C THR A 137 -7.47 -2.78 14.33
N ARG A 138 -7.61 -3.45 15.46
CA ARG A 138 -8.23 -2.86 16.67
C ARG A 138 -7.29 -3.08 17.84
N TYR A 139 -6.77 -1.99 18.39
CA TYR A 139 -5.85 -2.05 19.52
C TYR A 139 -6.45 -2.78 20.72
N GLY A 140 -5.59 -3.52 21.43
CA GLY A 140 -5.97 -4.26 22.63
C GLY A 140 -6.76 -5.54 22.36
N THR A 141 -6.96 -5.95 21.10
CA THR A 141 -7.69 -7.17 20.76
C THR A 141 -6.77 -8.40 20.75
N ARG A 142 -7.37 -9.58 21.02
CA ARG A 142 -6.69 -10.88 20.89
C ARG A 142 -6.25 -11.14 19.44
N SER A 143 -7.03 -10.68 18.46
CA SER A 143 -6.76 -10.87 17.04
C SER A 143 -5.48 -10.14 16.62
N LEU A 144 -5.27 -8.89 17.07
CA LEU A 144 -4.04 -8.15 16.78
C LEU A 144 -2.83 -8.84 17.40
N ARG A 145 -2.90 -9.20 18.68
CA ARG A 145 -1.81 -9.90 19.36
C ARG A 145 -1.45 -11.21 18.66
N HIS A 146 -2.45 -12.02 18.31
CA HIS A 146 -2.24 -13.26 17.57
C HIS A 146 -1.56 -13.01 16.21
N ALA A 147 -1.93 -11.93 15.50
CA ALA A 147 -1.29 -11.59 14.23
C ALA A 147 0.19 -11.20 14.42
N GLU A 148 0.51 -10.41 15.44
CA GLU A 148 1.89 -10.03 15.78
C GLU A 148 2.72 -11.26 16.17
N GLU A 149 2.19 -12.16 16.99
CA GLU A 149 2.81 -13.44 17.36
C GLU A 149 3.07 -14.30 16.10
N PHE A 150 2.07 -14.43 15.22
CA PHE A 150 2.17 -15.18 13.97
C PHE A 150 3.30 -14.65 13.07
N LEU A 151 3.41 -13.32 12.91
CA LEU A 151 4.48 -12.71 12.11
C LEU A 151 5.85 -12.99 12.72
N ALA A 152 5.99 -12.87 14.03
CA ALA A 152 7.23 -13.13 14.73
C ALA A 152 7.65 -14.61 14.65
N GLU A 153 6.72 -15.56 14.88
CA GLU A 153 6.97 -17.00 14.80
C GLU A 153 7.41 -17.45 13.40
N ASN A 154 6.90 -16.80 12.35
CA ASN A 154 7.28 -17.09 10.98
C ASN A 154 8.48 -16.26 10.48
N GLY A 155 9.09 -15.42 11.33
CA GLY A 155 10.27 -14.61 10.99
C GLY A 155 9.99 -13.57 9.90
N LEU A 156 8.75 -13.07 9.81
CA LEU A 156 8.33 -12.15 8.76
C LEU A 156 8.63 -10.71 9.14
N ALA A 157 9.31 -9.99 8.25
CA ALA A 157 9.44 -8.55 8.37
C ALA A 157 8.07 -7.89 8.28
N HIS A 158 7.78 -6.92 9.13
CA HIS A 158 6.52 -6.21 9.16
C HIS A 158 6.71 -4.76 9.58
N CYS A 159 5.78 -3.90 9.15
CA CYS A 159 5.74 -2.52 9.60
C CYS A 159 5.49 -2.47 11.11
N ARG A 160 6.20 -1.58 11.81
CA ARG A 160 6.05 -1.38 13.27
C ARG A 160 4.66 -0.87 13.62
N GLU A 161 4.11 -0.04 12.73
CA GLU A 161 2.78 0.53 12.88
C GLU A 161 1.74 -0.28 12.10
N THR A 162 0.53 -0.25 12.60
CA THR A 162 -0.61 -0.89 11.94
C THR A 162 -1.66 0.15 11.55
N ILE A 163 -2.47 -0.15 10.55
CA ILE A 163 -3.56 0.73 10.14
C ILE A 163 -4.84 0.35 10.86
N PRO A 164 -5.34 1.22 11.76
CA PRO A 164 -6.51 0.91 12.56
C PRO A 164 -7.80 0.92 11.73
N TYR A 165 -8.77 0.08 12.13
CA TYR A 165 -10.12 0.18 11.60
C TYR A 165 -10.78 1.47 12.09
N LYS A 166 -11.12 2.35 11.16
CA LYS A 166 -11.87 3.60 11.43
C LYS A 166 -12.94 3.79 10.36
N GLU A 167 -14.13 4.16 10.78
CA GLU A 167 -15.22 4.48 9.85
C GLU A 167 -14.82 5.58 8.86
N ALA A 168 -14.16 6.62 9.33
CA ALA A 168 -13.64 7.70 8.48
C ALA A 168 -12.66 7.22 7.39
N MET A 169 -11.99 6.09 7.58
CA MET A 169 -11.12 5.49 6.55
C MET A 169 -11.96 4.88 5.41
N ARG A 170 -13.13 4.35 5.71
CA ARG A 170 -14.05 3.80 4.69
C ARG A 170 -14.68 4.90 3.84
N LEU A 171 -14.90 6.06 4.44
CA LEU A 171 -15.48 7.23 3.76
C LEU A 171 -14.42 8.09 3.07
N ALA A 172 -13.14 7.84 3.31
CA ALA A 172 -12.04 8.67 2.80
C ALA A 172 -12.05 8.80 1.27
N SER A 173 -12.44 7.74 0.54
CA SER A 173 -12.56 7.78 -0.93
C SER A 173 -13.66 8.73 -1.41
N ASP A 174 -14.74 8.86 -0.66
CA ASP A 174 -15.84 9.75 -1.00
C ASP A 174 -15.59 11.18 -0.52
N GLU A 175 -14.88 11.34 0.58
CA GLU A 175 -14.49 12.63 1.14
C GLU A 175 -13.25 13.23 0.47
N GLY A 176 -12.50 12.45 -0.31
CA GLY A 176 -11.28 12.87 -1.00
C GLY A 176 -10.10 13.16 -0.07
N ARG A 177 -10.13 12.68 1.18
CA ARG A 177 -9.03 12.87 2.15
C ARG A 177 -9.04 11.82 3.24
N PHE A 178 -7.85 11.58 3.82
CA PHE A 178 -7.71 10.75 5.00
C PHE A 178 -7.91 11.54 6.31
N PRO A 179 -8.39 10.88 7.38
CA PRO A 179 -8.36 11.45 8.71
C PRO A 179 -6.92 11.68 9.17
N SER A 180 -6.66 12.74 9.94
CA SER A 180 -5.33 13.13 10.41
C SER A 180 -4.58 12.02 11.17
N ALA A 181 -5.31 11.14 11.85
CA ALA A 181 -4.74 10.01 12.59
C ALA A 181 -4.96 8.68 11.86
N SER A 182 -4.68 8.62 10.56
CA SER A 182 -4.88 7.42 9.74
C SER A 182 -3.86 6.30 10.01
N GLY A 183 -2.69 6.64 10.54
CA GLY A 183 -1.53 5.73 10.70
C GLY A 183 -0.54 5.81 9.55
N TYR A 184 -0.96 6.23 8.36
CA TYR A 184 -0.08 6.24 7.17
C TYR A 184 1.10 7.19 7.27
N GLY A 185 1.03 8.25 8.10
CA GLY A 185 2.18 9.12 8.36
C GLY A 185 3.37 8.39 8.98
N LEU A 186 3.12 7.42 9.85
CA LEU A 186 4.17 6.59 10.45
C LEU A 186 4.70 5.55 9.45
N ILE A 187 3.81 4.96 8.63
CA ILE A 187 4.23 4.07 7.53
C ILE A 187 5.13 4.80 6.53
N ALA A 188 4.75 6.01 6.10
CA ALA A 188 5.56 6.81 5.17
C ALA A 188 6.94 7.13 5.75
N LYS A 189 7.01 7.45 7.05
CA LYS A 189 8.29 7.69 7.73
C LYS A 189 9.14 6.41 7.77
N GLU A 190 8.55 5.28 8.15
CA GLU A 190 9.24 3.99 8.20
C GLU A 190 9.81 3.59 6.82
N LEU A 191 9.04 3.79 5.75
CA LEU A 191 9.52 3.59 4.38
C LEU A 191 10.67 4.53 4.03
N SER A 192 10.54 5.83 4.35
CA SER A 192 11.59 6.80 4.06
C SER A 192 12.90 6.44 4.79
N ASP A 193 12.80 6.02 6.05
CA ASP A 193 13.95 5.60 6.86
C ASP A 193 14.59 4.30 6.29
N ALA A 194 13.79 3.34 5.85
CA ALA A 194 14.26 2.08 5.27
C ALA A 194 15.00 2.27 3.94
N PHE A 195 14.60 3.22 3.12
CA PHE A 195 15.27 3.52 1.85
C PHE A 195 16.43 4.52 1.98
N ALA A 196 16.65 5.11 3.15
CA ALA A 196 17.79 5.97 3.43
C ALA A 196 18.98 5.22 4.05
N ALA A 197 18.77 3.99 4.52
CA ALA A 197 19.77 3.13 5.17
C ALA A 197 20.61 2.38 4.16
#